data_31c3732e837cb29db5b3d18f00f6f9b2
#
_entry.id   31c3732e837cb29db5b3d18f00f6f9b2
#
_cell.length_a   1.000
_cell.length_b   1.000
_cell.length_c   1.000
_cell.angle_alpha   90.00
_cell.angle_beta   90.00
_cell.angle_gamma   90.00
#
_symmetry.space_group_name_H-M   'P 1'
#
loop_
_entity.id
_entity.type
_entity.pdbx_description
1 polymer ?
#
loop_
_entity_poly.entity_id
_entity_poly.type
_entity_poly.pdbx_seq_one_letter_code
_entity_poly.pdbx_strand_id
1 'polypeptide(L)'
;MPLREIRDHARVIGTKQVTKAIAKGQVDIVYLAHDAEPHIIDPIRELCGQKNIKVIMVDTMESLGKACEIEVGAAAVALVHSH
;
A
#
# COMPACT_ATOMS: atom_id res chain seq x y z
N MET A 1 11.29 -9.61 -7.19
CA MET A 1 11.14 -8.27 -6.62
C MET A 1 9.73 -8.08 -6.10
N PRO A 2 9.58 -7.66 -4.85
CA PRO A 2 8.22 -7.44 -4.31
C PRO A 2 7.38 -6.47 -5.14
N LEU A 3 8.03 -5.48 -5.76
CA LEU A 3 7.30 -4.47 -6.53
C LEU A 3 6.67 -5.01 -7.81
N ARG A 4 7.14 -6.18 -8.27
CA ARG A 4 6.56 -6.82 -9.44
C ARG A 4 5.10 -7.23 -9.20
N GLU A 5 4.78 -7.62 -7.98
CA GLU A 5 3.43 -8.03 -7.64
C GLU A 5 2.42 -6.91 -7.82
N ILE A 6 2.85 -5.67 -7.60
CA ILE A 6 1.97 -4.51 -7.75
C ILE A 6 1.45 -4.41 -9.18
N ARG A 7 2.29 -4.75 -10.15
CA ARG A 7 1.93 -4.64 -11.56
C ARG A 7 0.96 -5.73 -12.02
N ASP A 8 1.00 -6.88 -11.34
CA ASP A 8 0.26 -8.06 -11.76
C ASP A 8 -1.07 -8.24 -11.02
N HIS A 9 -1.36 -7.39 -10.03
CA HIS A 9 -2.55 -7.54 -9.20
C HIS A 9 -3.40 -6.28 -9.23
N ALA A 10 -4.69 -6.47 -8.94
CA ALA A 10 -5.56 -5.33 -8.72
C ALA A 10 -5.06 -4.56 -7.50
N ARG A 11 -5.06 -3.24 -7.60
CA ARG A 11 -4.49 -2.41 -6.54
C ARG A 11 -5.31 -1.15 -6.31
N VAL A 12 -5.20 -0.63 -5.09
CA VAL A 12 -5.71 0.68 -4.75
C VAL A 12 -4.54 1.54 -4.30
N ILE A 13 -4.54 2.79 -4.69
CA ILE A 13 -3.45 3.73 -4.46
C ILE A 13 -3.97 4.89 -3.62
N GLY A 14 -3.17 5.31 -2.65
CA GLY A 14 -3.50 6.45 -1.80
C GLY A 14 -4.00 6.02 -0.43
N THR A 15 -3.72 6.86 0.58
CA THR A 15 -3.96 6.51 1.98
C THR A 15 -5.43 6.28 2.28
N LYS A 16 -6.30 7.13 1.77
CA LYS A 16 -7.74 6.99 2.02
C LYS A 16 -8.29 5.71 1.41
N GLN A 17 -7.89 5.43 0.16
CA GLN A 17 -8.39 4.26 -0.54
C GLN A 17 -7.87 2.98 0.10
N VAL A 18 -6.60 2.98 0.50
CA VAL A 18 -6.01 1.84 1.18
C VAL A 18 -6.73 1.57 2.50
N THR A 19 -6.99 2.61 3.28
CA THR A 19 -7.70 2.47 4.56
C THR A 19 -9.08 1.87 4.37
N LYS A 20 -9.81 2.34 3.36
CA LYS A 20 -11.14 1.82 3.06
C LYS A 20 -11.09 0.34 2.65
N ALA A 21 -10.12 -0.01 1.82
CA ALA A 21 -9.98 -1.39 1.37
C ALA A 21 -9.65 -2.33 2.54
N ILE A 22 -8.80 -1.88 3.46
CA ILE A 22 -8.48 -2.65 4.65
C ILE A 22 -9.73 -2.88 5.50
N ALA A 23 -10.52 -1.81 5.70
CA ALA A 23 -11.75 -1.90 6.49
C ALA A 23 -12.75 -2.88 5.90
N LYS A 24 -12.76 -3.03 4.58
CA LYS A 24 -13.65 -3.97 3.90
C LYS A 24 -13.12 -5.40 3.87
N GLY A 25 -11.90 -5.59 4.37
CA GLY A 25 -11.29 -6.92 4.38
C GLY A 25 -10.90 -7.44 3.02
N GLN A 26 -10.58 -6.57 2.08
CA GLN A 26 -10.28 -6.93 0.70
C GLN A 26 -8.79 -6.92 0.38
N VAL A 27 -7.93 -6.69 1.36
CA VAL A 27 -6.51 -6.46 1.13
C VAL A 27 -5.67 -7.67 1.52
N ASP A 28 -4.75 -8.05 0.65
CA ASP A 28 -3.77 -9.10 0.93
C ASP A 28 -2.46 -8.53 1.47
N ILE A 29 -1.96 -7.49 0.82
CA ILE A 29 -0.66 -6.89 1.15
C ILE A 29 -0.77 -5.39 1.03
N VAL A 30 -0.10 -4.67 1.94
CA VAL A 30 -0.01 -3.21 1.89
C VAL A 30 1.45 -2.82 1.72
N TYR A 31 1.71 -1.92 0.78
CA TYR A 31 3.02 -1.32 0.59
C TYR A 31 2.97 0.11 1.13
N LEU A 32 3.96 0.46 1.93
CA LEU A 32 4.07 1.80 2.51
C LEU A 32 5.43 2.38 2.18
N ALA A 33 5.45 3.66 1.82
CA ALA A 33 6.70 4.34 1.50
C ALA A 33 7.36 4.79 2.80
N HIS A 34 8.61 4.42 2.97
CA HIS A 34 9.36 4.72 4.19
C HIS A 34 9.59 6.21 4.40
N ASP A 35 9.68 6.97 3.32
CA ASP A 35 9.91 8.41 3.39
C ASP A 35 8.63 9.26 3.48
N ALA A 36 7.47 8.62 3.53
CA ALA A 36 6.22 9.33 3.76
C ALA A 36 6.14 9.76 5.23
N GLU A 37 5.35 10.79 5.50
CA GLU A 37 5.26 11.30 6.86
C GLU A 37 4.65 10.25 7.80
N PRO A 38 5.26 10.05 9.00
CA PRO A 38 4.80 9.01 9.92
C PRO A 38 3.32 9.12 10.28
N HIS A 39 2.80 10.33 10.46
CA HIS A 39 1.40 10.48 10.83
C HIS A 39 0.44 10.01 9.72
N ILE A 40 0.95 9.81 8.52
CA ILE A 40 0.16 9.29 7.40
C ILE A 40 0.22 7.78 7.36
N ILE A 41 1.40 7.19 7.52
CA ILE A 41 1.56 5.76 7.35
C ILE A 41 1.39 4.95 8.64
N ASP A 42 1.68 5.54 9.80
CA ASP A 42 1.56 4.82 11.07
C ASP A 42 0.14 4.30 11.35
N PRO A 43 -0.92 5.08 11.12
CA PRO A 43 -2.27 4.55 11.32
C PRO A 43 -2.58 3.36 10.43
N ILE A 44 -2.05 3.35 9.21
CA ILE A 44 -2.27 2.24 8.28
C ILE A 44 -1.51 1.01 8.75
N ARG A 45 -0.25 1.19 9.21
CA ARG A 45 0.53 0.08 9.74
C ARG A 45 -0.16 -0.56 10.94
N GLU A 46 -0.68 0.28 11.83
CA GLU A 46 -1.38 -0.20 13.02
C GLU A 46 -2.64 -0.98 12.63
N LEU A 47 -3.38 -0.46 11.69
CA LEU A 47 -4.59 -1.14 11.21
C LEU A 47 -4.25 -2.49 10.58
N CYS A 48 -3.17 -2.54 9.81
CA CYS A 48 -2.71 -3.80 9.22
C CYS A 48 -2.32 -4.81 10.31
N GLY A 49 -1.68 -4.33 11.37
CA GLY A 49 -1.34 -5.20 12.49
C GLY A 49 -2.57 -5.81 13.16
N GLN A 50 -3.62 -5.00 13.33
CA GLN A 50 -4.85 -5.47 13.93
C GLN A 50 -5.55 -6.53 13.08
N LYS A 51 -5.39 -6.44 11.78
CA LYS A 51 -6.10 -7.34 10.85
C LYS A 51 -5.19 -8.41 10.23
N ASN A 52 -3.96 -8.50 10.73
CA ASN A 52 -2.99 -9.50 10.27
C ASN A 52 -2.70 -9.39 8.77
N ILE A 53 -2.60 -8.16 8.27
CA ILE A 53 -2.26 -7.90 6.88
C ILE A 53 -0.77 -7.66 6.77
N LYS A 54 -0.14 -8.28 5.79
CA LYS A 54 1.29 -8.12 5.55
C LYS A 54 1.60 -6.71 5.07
N VAL A 55 2.64 -6.11 5.65
CA VAL A 55 3.11 -4.78 5.26
C VAL A 55 4.52 -4.92 4.71
N ILE A 56 4.76 -4.32 3.56
CA ILE A 56 6.08 -4.25 2.95
C ILE A 56 6.48 -2.78 2.86
N MET A 57 7.62 -2.44 3.44
CA MET A 57 8.12 -1.06 3.38
C MET A 57 8.93 -0.87 2.11
N VAL A 58 8.66 0.21 1.40
CA VAL A 58 9.38 0.60 0.19
C VAL A 58 10.18 1.87 0.50
N ASP A 59 11.38 1.97 -0.03
CA ASP A 59 12.30 3.05 0.34
C ASP A 59 11.72 4.45 0.12
N THR A 60 11.07 4.69 -1.01
CA THR A 60 10.58 6.04 -1.34
C THR A 60 9.19 6.00 -1.96
N MET A 61 8.48 7.12 -1.79
CA MET A 61 7.20 7.31 -2.46
C MET A 61 7.36 7.30 -3.98
N GLU A 62 8.49 7.79 -4.46
CA GLU A 62 8.77 7.81 -5.90
C GLU A 62 8.84 6.39 -6.45
N SER A 63 9.58 5.52 -5.79
CA SER A 63 9.69 4.12 -6.22
C SER A 63 8.34 3.42 -6.19
N LEU A 64 7.56 3.66 -5.16
CA LEU A 64 6.24 3.05 -5.04
C LEU A 64 5.29 3.55 -6.13
N GLY A 65 5.35 4.87 -6.42
CA GLY A 65 4.55 5.44 -7.50
C GLY A 65 4.92 4.85 -8.85
N LYS A 66 6.22 4.70 -9.11
CA LYS A 66 6.68 4.11 -10.37
C LYS A 66 6.22 2.67 -10.53
N ALA A 67 6.22 1.92 -9.44
CA ALA A 67 5.74 0.53 -9.48
C ALA A 67 4.26 0.47 -9.83
N CYS A 68 3.50 1.51 -9.50
CA CYS A 68 2.09 1.62 -9.84
C CYS A 68 1.86 2.26 -11.21
N GLU A 69 2.93 2.64 -11.89
CA GLU A 69 2.88 3.27 -13.21
C GLU A 69 2.16 4.62 -13.21
N ILE A 70 2.34 5.37 -12.12
CA ILE A 70 1.82 6.74 -12.02
C ILE A 70 2.98 7.72 -11.97
N GLU A 71 2.71 8.97 -12.31
CA GLU A 71 3.77 9.98 -12.41
C GLU A 71 4.11 10.65 -11.08
N VAL A 72 3.28 10.45 -10.08
CA VAL A 72 3.51 11.05 -8.75
C VAL A 72 3.85 9.96 -7.75
N GLY A 73 4.41 10.37 -6.61
CA GLY A 73 4.73 9.42 -5.56
C GLY A 73 3.48 8.88 -4.88
N ALA A 74 3.60 7.71 -4.28
CA ALA A 74 2.52 7.08 -3.52
C ALA A 74 2.99 6.76 -2.12
N ALA A 75 2.24 7.19 -1.11
CA ALA A 75 2.56 6.89 0.28
C ALA A 75 2.12 5.50 0.68
N ALA A 76 1.02 5.02 0.13
CA ALA A 76 0.45 3.72 0.44
C ALA A 76 -0.22 3.12 -0.78
N VAL A 77 -0.05 1.80 -0.94
CA VAL A 77 -0.67 1.02 -2.00
C VAL A 77 -1.10 -0.31 -1.39
N ALA A 78 -2.27 -0.78 -1.74
CA ALA A 78 -2.74 -2.08 -1.29
C ALA A 78 -3.04 -2.98 -2.48
N LEU A 79 -2.64 -4.24 -2.39
CA LEU A 79 -3.05 -5.26 -3.34
C LEU A 79 -4.32 -5.89 -2.81
N VAL A 80 -5.35 -5.91 -3.64
CA VAL A 80 -6.65 -6.44 -3.25
C VAL A 80 -6.88 -7.80 -3.86
N HIS A 81 -7.80 -8.55 -3.24
CA HIS A 81 -8.16 -9.86 -3.76
C HIS A 81 -8.71 -9.72 -5.16
N SER A 82 -8.27 -10.59 -6.04
CA SER A 82 -8.77 -10.65 -7.40
C SER A 82 -9.80 -11.76 -7.49
N HIS A 83 -11.01 -11.39 -7.79
CA HIS A 83 -12.02 -12.39 -8.10
C HIS A 83 -12.94 -11.93 -9.13
#